data_35141235e249749485815563ff7fb1f4
#
_entry.id   35141235e249749485815563ff7fb1f4
#
_cell.length_a   1.000
_cell.length_b   1.000
_cell.length_c   1.000
_cell.angle_alpha   90.00
_cell.angle_beta   90.00
_cell.angle_gamma   90.00
#
_symmetry.space_group_name_H-M   'P 1'
#
loop_
_entity.id
_entity.type
_entity.pdbx_description
1 polymer ?
#
loop_
_entity_poly.entity_id
_entity_poly.type
_entity_poly.pdbx_seq_one_letter_code
_entity_poly.pdbx_strand_id
1 'polypeptide(L)'
;MREYLLTLCITAAVTYLLTGPVRKFAIVAGAMPEIRARDVHREPTPRLGGIAMFFGLCAGLLVADHLPNLSDLFERSNEPRALLSGAALIWLIGVLDDKFEIDALIKLGGQMIAAGVMVLQGLTILWIPVPGYGMVLLDQGQGTLLTVALVVITINAVNFVDGLDGLAAGMVCIAAAAFFLYAYRLWYGYGIEAAAPATLFAAILIGMCLGFLPHNIHPARIFMGDSGSMLIGLVLAAGAISATGQIDGDALKLNFGGTRDATHAMLPVFIPLLMPLTIIAIPFADLVLAIVRRTWNGKSPFAADRGHLHHRLLEIGHSHSRAVLIMYFWSALIGFGTVAYSVHSASMWILFAIVALSAVGLVLLLLPRYTPHVPRWAESFVPPRYRRSKDGAADVSATDGADATDERDDADAATGERPPVGTDVNGATAVGTRSRFEDRRKAGSSS
;
A
#
# COMPACT_ATOMS: atom_id res chain seq x y z
N MET A 1 20.69 15.38 -13.51
CA MET A 1 19.47 14.75 -14.07
C MET A 1 19.74 13.42 -14.79
N ARG A 2 20.70 13.38 -15.73
CA ARG A 2 20.97 12.15 -16.52
C ARG A 2 21.27 10.93 -15.65
N GLU A 3 22.08 11.06 -14.63
CA GLU A 3 22.50 9.94 -13.74
C GLU A 3 21.34 9.42 -12.88
N TYR A 4 20.49 10.30 -12.35
CA TYR A 4 19.27 9.88 -11.64
C TYR A 4 18.31 9.10 -12.56
N LEU A 5 18.13 9.58 -13.81
CA LEU A 5 17.31 8.87 -14.79
C LEU A 5 17.92 7.53 -15.19
N LEU A 6 19.25 7.47 -15.35
CA LEU A 6 19.94 6.20 -15.62
C LEU A 6 19.75 5.21 -14.47
N THR A 7 19.93 5.66 -13.22
CA THR A 7 19.70 4.84 -12.03
C THR A 7 18.26 4.35 -11.97
N LEU A 8 17.28 5.22 -12.21
CA LEU A 8 15.86 4.86 -12.30
C LEU A 8 15.62 3.79 -13.36
N CYS A 9 16.14 3.99 -14.58
CA CYS A 9 15.94 3.05 -15.69
C CYS A 9 16.57 1.68 -15.42
N ILE A 10 17.76 1.65 -14.81
CA ILE A 10 18.43 0.39 -14.45
C ILE A 10 17.67 -0.31 -13.34
N THR A 11 17.25 0.42 -12.31
CA THR A 11 16.42 -0.13 -11.23
C THR A 11 15.13 -0.73 -11.80
N ALA A 12 14.46 -0.01 -12.70
CA ALA A 12 13.23 -0.48 -13.35
C ALA A 12 13.48 -1.72 -14.21
N ALA A 13 14.55 -1.72 -15.01
CA ALA A 13 14.91 -2.84 -15.86
C ALA A 13 15.24 -4.10 -15.05
N VAL A 14 16.05 -3.98 -13.99
CA VAL A 14 16.41 -5.11 -13.12
C VAL A 14 15.16 -5.65 -12.41
N THR A 15 14.34 -4.79 -11.84
CA THR A 15 13.07 -5.19 -11.18
C THR A 15 12.16 -5.91 -12.18
N TYR A 16 11.97 -5.34 -13.38
CA TYR A 16 11.12 -5.92 -14.41
C TYR A 16 11.61 -7.31 -14.84
N LEU A 17 12.89 -7.42 -15.15
CA LEU A 17 13.50 -8.68 -15.65
C LEU A 17 13.49 -9.77 -14.57
N LEU A 18 13.74 -9.43 -13.31
CA LEU A 18 13.76 -10.40 -12.22
C LEU A 18 12.36 -10.83 -11.76
N THR A 19 11.32 -10.02 -11.97
CA THR A 19 9.96 -10.36 -11.52
C THR A 19 9.45 -11.66 -12.16
N GLY A 20 9.77 -11.94 -13.43
CA GLY A 20 9.41 -13.19 -14.10
C GLY A 20 10.02 -14.44 -13.46
N PRO A 21 11.36 -14.53 -13.31
CA PRO A 21 12.04 -15.58 -12.55
C PRO A 21 11.55 -15.71 -11.11
N VAL A 22 11.38 -14.60 -10.38
CA VAL A 22 10.89 -14.59 -9.00
C VAL A 22 9.48 -15.18 -8.92
N ARG A 23 8.61 -14.88 -9.88
CA ARG A 23 7.27 -15.51 -9.95
C ARG A 23 7.36 -17.03 -10.05
N LYS A 24 8.26 -17.56 -10.90
CA LYS A 24 8.47 -19.02 -11.02
C LYS A 24 9.01 -19.60 -9.71
N PHE A 25 9.96 -18.92 -9.10
CA PHE A 25 10.50 -19.31 -7.79
C PHE A 25 9.41 -19.33 -6.70
N ALA A 26 8.56 -18.30 -6.62
CA ALA A 26 7.47 -18.21 -5.64
C ALA A 26 6.48 -19.38 -5.77
N ILE A 27 6.17 -19.80 -7.02
CA ILE A 27 5.33 -20.97 -7.28
C ILE A 27 5.99 -22.24 -6.77
N VAL A 28 7.27 -22.46 -7.07
CA VAL A 28 8.03 -23.65 -6.64
C VAL A 28 8.20 -23.67 -5.12
N ALA A 29 8.44 -22.51 -4.51
CA ALA A 29 8.58 -22.36 -3.06
C ALA A 29 7.25 -22.50 -2.28
N GLY A 30 6.11 -22.60 -3.00
CA GLY A 30 4.79 -22.69 -2.37
C GLY A 30 4.34 -21.41 -1.67
N ALA A 31 4.91 -20.25 -2.02
CA ALA A 31 4.53 -18.95 -1.47
C ALA A 31 3.25 -18.43 -2.17
N MET A 32 2.18 -19.22 -2.05
CA MET A 32 0.85 -18.90 -2.56
C MET A 32 -0.14 -18.97 -1.40
N PRO A 33 -0.83 -17.87 -1.08
CA PRO A 33 -1.84 -17.88 -0.02
C PRO A 33 -3.02 -18.77 -0.42
N GLU A 34 -3.64 -19.39 0.58
CA GLU A 34 -4.94 -20.01 0.40
C GLU A 34 -5.98 -18.93 0.07
N ILE A 35 -6.87 -19.23 -0.88
CA ILE A 35 -7.96 -18.32 -1.26
C ILE A 35 -8.93 -18.22 -0.10
N ARG A 36 -9.04 -17.06 0.50
CA ARG A 36 -10.01 -16.77 1.56
C ARG A 36 -11.31 -16.24 0.94
N ALA A 37 -12.45 -16.50 1.57
CA ALA A 37 -13.76 -16.05 1.09
C ALA A 37 -13.91 -14.53 0.87
N ARG A 38 -12.95 -13.75 1.36
CA ARG A 38 -12.85 -12.28 1.19
C ARG A 38 -11.96 -11.83 0.01
N ASP A 39 -11.24 -12.77 -0.62
CA ASP A 39 -10.27 -12.45 -1.66
C ASP A 39 -10.99 -12.22 -3.00
N VAL A 40 -10.59 -11.17 -3.71
CA VAL A 40 -11.14 -10.79 -5.02
C VAL A 40 -10.71 -11.76 -6.12
N HIS A 41 -9.59 -12.48 -5.90
CA HIS A 41 -9.00 -13.41 -6.86
C HIS A 41 -9.58 -14.82 -6.70
N ARG A 42 -9.90 -15.44 -7.86
CA ARG A 42 -10.38 -16.83 -7.92
C ARG A 42 -9.26 -17.86 -8.09
N GLU A 43 -8.05 -17.40 -8.43
CA GLU A 43 -6.86 -18.23 -8.60
C GLU A 43 -5.78 -17.79 -7.61
N PRO A 44 -5.00 -18.73 -7.01
CA PRO A 44 -3.90 -18.40 -6.10
C PRO A 44 -2.83 -17.63 -6.86
N THR A 45 -2.59 -16.36 -6.48
CA THR A 45 -1.55 -15.54 -7.08
C THR A 45 -0.30 -15.59 -6.21
N PRO A 46 0.89 -15.92 -6.76
CA PRO A 46 2.11 -16.02 -5.99
C PRO A 46 2.49 -14.65 -5.40
N ARG A 47 3.02 -14.68 -4.17
CA ARG A 47 3.63 -13.54 -3.45
C ARG A 47 5.15 -13.57 -3.66
N LEU A 48 5.91 -12.74 -3.00
CA LEU A 48 7.37 -12.56 -3.07
C LEU A 48 7.86 -11.60 -4.18
N GLY A 49 7.00 -10.77 -4.76
CA GLY A 49 7.44 -9.74 -5.72
C GLY A 49 8.48 -8.77 -5.16
N GLY A 50 8.49 -8.58 -3.83
CA GLY A 50 9.48 -7.79 -3.11
C GLY A 50 10.92 -8.26 -3.30
N ILE A 51 11.16 -9.54 -3.65
CA ILE A 51 12.50 -10.03 -3.96
C ILE A 51 13.04 -9.30 -5.21
N ALA A 52 12.27 -9.22 -6.29
CA ALA A 52 12.69 -8.51 -7.49
C ALA A 52 12.91 -7.02 -7.24
N MET A 53 12.06 -6.42 -6.42
CA MET A 53 12.15 -5.01 -6.04
C MET A 53 13.42 -4.73 -5.21
N PHE A 54 13.76 -5.60 -4.26
CA PHE A 54 14.98 -5.47 -3.45
C PHE A 54 16.25 -5.57 -4.30
N PHE A 55 16.33 -6.53 -5.22
CA PHE A 55 17.47 -6.59 -6.14
C PHE A 55 17.51 -5.39 -7.10
N GLY A 56 16.35 -4.83 -7.47
CA GLY A 56 16.28 -3.57 -8.19
C GLY A 56 16.88 -2.41 -7.38
N LEU A 57 16.54 -2.29 -6.09
CA LEU A 57 17.14 -1.32 -5.16
C LEU A 57 18.66 -1.48 -5.12
N CYS A 58 19.14 -2.71 -4.90
CA CYS A 58 20.59 -3.00 -4.84
C CYS A 58 21.30 -2.59 -6.13
N ALA A 59 20.74 -2.92 -7.29
CA ALA A 59 21.30 -2.55 -8.59
C ALA A 59 21.31 -1.02 -8.79
N GLY A 60 20.24 -0.33 -8.38
CA GLY A 60 20.15 1.12 -8.43
C GLY A 60 21.22 1.79 -7.58
N LEU A 61 21.39 1.37 -6.33
CA LEU A 61 22.42 1.90 -5.44
C LEU A 61 23.82 1.58 -5.96
N LEU A 62 24.06 0.34 -6.43
CA LEU A 62 25.36 -0.06 -6.98
C LEU A 62 25.76 0.79 -8.19
N VAL A 63 24.82 1.02 -9.11
CA VAL A 63 25.07 1.85 -10.28
C VAL A 63 25.31 3.30 -9.88
N ALA A 64 24.51 3.84 -8.97
CA ALA A 64 24.66 5.20 -8.49
C ALA A 64 26.05 5.45 -7.86
N ASP A 65 26.57 4.49 -7.11
CA ASP A 65 27.93 4.53 -6.51
C ASP A 65 29.06 4.64 -7.54
N HIS A 66 28.83 4.16 -8.78
CA HIS A 66 29.81 4.19 -9.88
C HIS A 66 29.61 5.36 -10.85
N LEU A 67 28.58 6.19 -10.65
CA LEU A 67 28.33 7.34 -11.52
C LEU A 67 29.06 8.59 -11.02
N PRO A 68 29.75 9.35 -11.90
CA PRO A 68 30.68 10.42 -11.50
C PRO A 68 30.10 11.49 -10.58
N ASN A 69 28.81 11.89 -10.75
CA ASN A 69 28.21 12.91 -9.91
C ASN A 69 27.46 12.33 -8.71
N LEU A 70 27.18 11.02 -8.69
CA LEU A 70 26.48 10.37 -7.58
C LEU A 70 27.42 9.64 -6.64
N SER A 71 28.64 9.23 -7.09
CA SER A 71 29.65 8.57 -6.24
C SER A 71 30.06 9.43 -5.04
N ASP A 72 30.24 10.72 -5.24
CA ASP A 72 30.54 11.68 -4.17
C ASP A 72 29.55 11.60 -3.00
N LEU A 73 28.29 11.26 -3.29
CA LEU A 73 27.24 11.12 -2.28
C LEU A 73 27.51 9.93 -1.34
N PHE A 74 28.07 8.84 -1.86
CA PHE A 74 28.42 7.65 -1.06
C PHE A 74 29.67 7.85 -0.22
N GLU A 75 30.55 8.77 -0.64
CA GLU A 75 31.73 9.15 0.14
C GLU A 75 31.39 10.14 1.26
N ARG A 76 30.47 11.09 0.99
CA ARG A 76 30.12 12.17 1.93
C ARG A 76 29.00 11.83 2.90
N SER A 77 28.13 10.85 2.56
CA SER A 77 26.98 10.50 3.38
C SER A 77 26.86 8.99 3.59
N ASN A 78 26.51 8.61 4.82
CA ASN A 78 26.17 7.23 5.15
C ASN A 78 24.72 6.86 4.82
N GLU A 79 23.89 7.78 4.34
CA GLU A 79 22.46 7.55 4.10
C GLU A 79 22.17 6.41 3.11
N PRO A 80 22.89 6.25 1.98
CA PRO A 80 22.67 5.11 1.08
C PRO A 80 22.97 3.76 1.76
N ARG A 81 23.96 3.70 2.64
CA ARG A 81 24.29 2.49 3.43
C ARG A 81 23.23 2.23 4.50
N ALA A 82 22.75 3.29 5.17
CA ALA A 82 21.66 3.21 6.13
C ALA A 82 20.37 2.69 5.46
N LEU A 83 20.03 3.21 4.29
CA LEU A 83 18.89 2.73 3.50
C LEU A 83 19.05 1.25 3.15
N LEU A 84 20.22 0.85 2.60
CA LEU A 84 20.43 -0.54 2.16
C LEU A 84 20.33 -1.52 3.33
N SER A 85 20.91 -1.21 4.48
CA SER A 85 20.87 -2.08 5.67
C SER A 85 19.46 -2.18 6.26
N GLY A 86 18.73 -1.07 6.38
CA GLY A 86 17.33 -1.07 6.81
C GLY A 86 16.43 -1.81 5.81
N ALA A 87 16.64 -1.59 4.50
CA ALA A 87 15.92 -2.27 3.43
C ALA A 87 16.17 -3.78 3.42
N ALA A 88 17.41 -4.23 3.65
CA ALA A 88 17.73 -5.66 3.72
C ALA A 88 17.02 -6.35 4.90
N LEU A 89 16.97 -5.70 6.06
CA LEU A 89 16.30 -6.23 7.24
C LEU A 89 14.78 -6.31 7.02
N ILE A 90 14.16 -5.23 6.55
CA ILE A 90 12.70 -5.20 6.35
C ILE A 90 12.27 -6.16 5.24
N TRP A 91 13.05 -6.26 4.15
CA TRP A 91 12.84 -7.21 3.09
C TRP A 91 12.92 -8.66 3.59
N LEU A 92 13.93 -9.00 4.40
CA LEU A 92 14.07 -10.34 4.97
C LEU A 92 12.86 -10.71 5.84
N ILE A 93 12.43 -9.79 6.72
CA ILE A 93 11.24 -9.98 7.56
C ILE A 93 10.00 -10.16 6.69
N GLY A 94 9.84 -9.36 5.64
CA GLY A 94 8.72 -9.47 4.71
C GLY A 94 8.72 -10.78 3.93
N VAL A 95 9.88 -11.29 3.49
CA VAL A 95 9.99 -12.60 2.83
C VAL A 95 9.61 -13.74 3.79
N LEU A 96 10.03 -13.64 5.05
CA LEU A 96 9.64 -14.60 6.06
C LEU A 96 8.13 -14.55 6.35
N ASP A 97 7.56 -13.35 6.39
CA ASP A 97 6.12 -13.16 6.57
C ASP A 97 5.30 -13.69 5.38
N ASP A 98 5.72 -13.40 4.17
CA ASP A 98 5.07 -13.90 2.94
C ASP A 98 5.00 -15.43 2.88
N LYS A 99 5.93 -16.12 3.57
CA LYS A 99 6.01 -17.58 3.58
C LYS A 99 5.41 -18.23 4.81
N PHE A 100 5.59 -17.63 6.01
CA PHE A 100 5.29 -18.26 7.30
C PHE A 100 4.15 -17.58 8.07
N GLU A 101 3.58 -16.46 7.56
CA GLU A 101 2.54 -15.67 8.23
C GLU A 101 2.94 -15.32 9.68
N ILE A 102 3.95 -14.47 9.84
CA ILE A 102 4.54 -14.08 11.13
C ILE A 102 3.54 -13.25 11.95
N ASP A 103 3.59 -13.42 13.28
CA ASP A 103 2.79 -12.62 14.21
C ASP A 103 3.04 -11.11 14.06
N ALA A 104 1.97 -10.32 14.19
CA ALA A 104 2.00 -8.87 13.99
C ALA A 104 2.99 -8.15 14.93
N LEU A 105 3.20 -8.66 16.17
CA LEU A 105 4.14 -8.06 17.11
C LEU A 105 5.60 -8.31 16.69
N ILE A 106 5.89 -9.50 16.16
CA ILE A 106 7.23 -9.82 15.63
C ILE A 106 7.52 -8.96 14.41
N LYS A 107 6.53 -8.79 13.52
CA LYS A 107 6.62 -7.90 12.36
C LYS A 107 6.90 -6.45 12.79
N LEU A 108 6.14 -5.94 13.76
CA LEU A 108 6.34 -4.59 14.31
C LEU A 108 7.74 -4.44 14.93
N GLY A 109 8.17 -5.42 15.74
CA GLY A 109 9.53 -5.43 16.30
C GLY A 109 10.62 -5.37 15.24
N GLY A 110 10.45 -6.14 14.15
CA GLY A 110 11.35 -6.11 13.01
C GLY A 110 11.40 -4.78 12.28
N GLN A 111 10.26 -4.12 12.10
CA GLN A 111 10.18 -2.76 11.53
C GLN A 111 10.92 -1.74 12.42
N MET A 112 10.76 -1.84 13.74
CA MET A 112 11.47 -0.97 14.70
C MET A 112 12.98 -1.21 14.66
N ILE A 113 13.45 -2.47 14.55
CA ILE A 113 14.86 -2.81 14.43
C ILE A 113 15.44 -2.24 13.12
N ALA A 114 14.75 -2.41 11.99
CA ALA A 114 15.18 -1.88 10.70
C ALA A 114 15.32 -0.35 10.75
N ALA A 115 14.32 0.34 11.32
CA ALA A 115 14.38 1.79 11.54
C ALA A 115 15.51 2.19 12.50
N GLY A 116 15.71 1.45 13.59
CA GLY A 116 16.79 1.68 14.54
C GLY A 116 18.19 1.54 13.91
N VAL A 117 18.38 0.55 13.03
CA VAL A 117 19.66 0.39 12.29
C VAL A 117 19.91 1.58 11.36
N MET A 118 18.88 2.14 10.72
CA MET A 118 19.01 3.36 9.91
C MET A 118 19.42 4.57 10.77
N VAL A 119 18.81 4.73 11.94
CA VAL A 119 19.13 5.80 12.90
C VAL A 119 20.58 5.68 13.39
N LEU A 120 21.04 4.47 13.74
CA LEU A 120 22.43 4.22 14.18
C LEU A 120 23.46 4.57 13.10
N GLN A 121 23.07 4.57 11.84
CA GLN A 121 23.92 4.98 10.71
C GLN A 121 23.75 6.46 10.32
N GLY A 122 23.01 7.24 11.12
CA GLY A 122 22.86 8.68 10.96
C GLY A 122 21.64 9.14 10.17
N LEU A 123 20.80 8.23 9.67
CA LEU A 123 19.55 8.61 9.01
C LEU A 123 18.46 8.87 10.06
N THR A 124 18.43 10.09 10.56
CA THR A 124 17.52 10.52 11.63
C THR A 124 17.00 11.93 11.41
N ILE A 125 15.82 12.23 11.94
CA ILE A 125 15.24 13.58 11.94
C ILE A 125 15.90 14.37 13.06
N LEU A 126 16.69 15.39 12.70
CA LEU A 126 17.41 16.22 13.65
C LEU A 126 16.59 17.41 14.16
N TRP A 127 15.60 17.84 13.39
CA TRP A 127 14.75 18.98 13.70
C TRP A 127 13.41 18.87 13.00
N ILE A 128 12.44 19.60 13.53
CA ILE A 128 11.11 19.75 12.93
C ILE A 128 10.75 21.21 12.77
N PRO A 129 10.07 21.58 11.66
CA PRO A 129 9.54 22.92 11.51
C PRO A 129 8.24 23.04 12.33
N VAL A 130 8.18 24.05 13.22
CA VAL A 130 7.00 24.33 14.01
C VAL A 130 6.43 25.68 13.59
N PRO A 131 5.18 25.75 13.08
CA PRO A 131 4.55 27.00 12.69
C PRO A 131 4.56 28.01 13.83
N GLY A 132 5.07 29.22 13.58
CA GLY A 132 5.17 30.29 14.57
C GLY A 132 6.42 30.25 15.46
N TYR A 133 7.08 29.10 15.61
CA TYR A 133 8.30 28.96 16.41
C TYR A 133 9.58 28.76 15.58
N GLY A 134 9.42 28.48 14.30
CA GLY A 134 10.55 28.21 13.41
C GLY A 134 11.00 26.75 13.45
N MET A 135 12.34 26.53 13.41
CA MET A 135 12.93 25.22 13.47
C MET A 135 13.24 24.84 14.90
N VAL A 136 12.69 23.72 15.35
CA VAL A 136 12.94 23.16 16.67
C VAL A 136 13.90 22.00 16.51
N LEU A 137 15.10 22.14 17.08
CA LEU A 137 16.08 21.06 17.18
C LEU A 137 15.56 20.00 18.16
N LEU A 138 15.68 18.76 17.76
CA LEU A 138 15.30 17.61 18.59
C LEU A 138 16.54 17.09 19.31
N ASP A 139 16.36 16.65 20.55
CA ASP A 139 17.39 15.84 21.19
C ASP A 139 17.49 14.44 20.51
N GLN A 140 18.58 13.72 20.80
CA GLN A 140 18.82 12.42 20.18
C GLN A 140 17.68 11.42 20.43
N GLY A 141 17.07 11.43 21.61
CA GLY A 141 15.98 10.54 21.96
C GLY A 141 14.70 10.88 21.17
N GLN A 142 14.36 12.17 21.11
CA GLN A 142 13.21 12.69 20.38
C GLN A 142 13.34 12.41 18.86
N GLY A 143 14.52 12.72 18.29
CA GLY A 143 14.83 12.46 16.89
C GLY A 143 14.72 10.97 16.53
N THR A 144 15.28 10.10 17.37
CA THR A 144 15.19 8.65 17.20
C THR A 144 13.73 8.17 17.25
N LEU A 145 12.98 8.59 18.27
CA LEU A 145 11.58 8.18 18.44
C LEU A 145 10.72 8.61 17.24
N LEU A 146 10.88 9.87 16.82
CA LEU A 146 10.13 10.40 15.69
C LEU A 146 10.49 9.70 14.38
N THR A 147 11.78 9.42 14.16
CA THR A 147 12.25 8.69 12.98
C THR A 147 11.69 7.28 12.94
N VAL A 148 11.80 6.53 14.04
CA VAL A 148 11.26 5.16 14.12
C VAL A 148 9.74 5.17 13.93
N ALA A 149 9.04 6.12 14.57
CA ALA A 149 7.58 6.25 14.41
C ALA A 149 7.18 6.54 12.96
N LEU A 150 7.87 7.48 12.28
CA LEU A 150 7.59 7.82 10.88
C LEU A 150 7.83 6.61 9.96
N VAL A 151 8.93 5.88 10.14
CA VAL A 151 9.25 4.68 9.36
C VAL A 151 8.17 3.62 9.56
N VAL A 152 7.85 3.28 10.81
CA VAL A 152 6.84 2.26 11.13
C VAL A 152 5.46 2.65 10.60
N ILE A 153 5.03 3.89 10.79
CA ILE A 153 3.74 4.38 10.27
C ILE A 153 3.70 4.28 8.74
N THR A 154 4.77 4.71 8.07
CA THR A 154 4.82 4.72 6.59
C THR A 154 4.81 3.29 6.04
N ILE A 155 5.59 2.38 6.61
CA ILE A 155 5.61 0.97 6.23
C ILE A 155 4.22 0.36 6.34
N ASN A 156 3.57 0.51 7.50
CA ASN A 156 2.25 -0.09 7.72
C ASN A 156 1.16 0.56 6.87
N ALA A 157 1.27 1.87 6.60
CA ALA A 157 0.34 2.55 5.71
C ALA A 157 0.43 2.05 4.27
N VAL A 158 1.64 1.87 3.74
CA VAL A 158 1.83 1.32 2.39
C VAL A 158 1.37 -0.14 2.34
N ASN A 159 1.70 -0.94 3.36
CA ASN A 159 1.23 -2.32 3.47
C ASN A 159 -0.31 -2.41 3.50
N PHE A 160 -0.97 -1.48 4.20
CA PHE A 160 -2.43 -1.42 4.26
C PHE A 160 -3.09 -1.06 2.89
N VAL A 161 -2.41 -0.25 2.07
CA VAL A 161 -2.87 0.11 0.72
C VAL A 161 -2.73 -1.06 -0.27
N ASP A 162 -1.86 -2.03 -0.02
CA ASP A 162 -1.61 -3.18 -0.90
C ASP A 162 -2.74 -4.22 -0.88
N GLY A 163 -3.97 -3.75 -1.10
CA GLY A 163 -5.16 -4.60 -1.12
C GLY A 163 -5.75 -4.84 -2.52
N LEU A 164 -5.29 -4.12 -3.54
CA LEU A 164 -5.76 -4.25 -4.93
C LEU A 164 -4.58 -4.28 -5.90
N ASP A 165 -4.75 -5.03 -7.01
CA ASP A 165 -3.74 -5.15 -8.08
C ASP A 165 -3.27 -3.79 -8.57
N GLY A 166 -1.97 -3.56 -8.50
CA GLY A 166 -1.31 -2.34 -8.94
C GLY A 166 -1.48 -1.13 -8.02
N LEU A 167 -2.34 -1.19 -7.01
CA LEU A 167 -2.71 -0.02 -6.22
C LEU A 167 -1.50 0.57 -5.47
N ALA A 168 -0.86 -0.22 -4.61
CA ALA A 168 0.25 0.27 -3.78
C ALA A 168 1.45 0.68 -4.64
N ALA A 169 1.87 -0.16 -5.60
CA ALA A 169 2.99 0.17 -6.48
C ALA A 169 2.76 1.47 -7.27
N GLY A 170 1.54 1.67 -7.80
CA GLY A 170 1.23 2.86 -8.58
C GLY A 170 1.09 4.13 -7.74
N MET A 171 0.45 4.05 -6.56
CA MET A 171 0.33 5.21 -5.66
C MET A 171 1.68 5.66 -5.14
N VAL A 172 2.53 4.70 -4.70
CA VAL A 172 3.90 5.00 -4.25
C VAL A 172 4.75 5.55 -5.39
N CYS A 173 4.60 5.02 -6.62
CA CYS A 173 5.28 5.55 -7.80
C CYS A 173 4.92 7.02 -8.07
N ILE A 174 3.63 7.36 -8.01
CA ILE A 174 3.15 8.74 -8.22
C ILE A 174 3.68 9.67 -7.12
N ALA A 175 3.62 9.25 -5.86
CA ALA A 175 4.13 10.04 -4.74
C ALA A 175 5.66 10.22 -4.83
N ALA A 176 6.40 9.15 -5.17
CA ALA A 176 7.84 9.20 -5.37
C ALA A 176 8.21 10.11 -6.55
N ALA A 177 7.42 10.14 -7.63
CA ALA A 177 7.64 11.06 -8.76
C ALA A 177 7.45 12.53 -8.36
N ALA A 178 6.41 12.84 -7.61
CA ALA A 178 6.20 14.18 -7.05
C ALA A 178 7.34 14.56 -6.11
N PHE A 179 7.75 13.64 -5.23
CA PHE A 179 8.85 13.84 -4.31
C PHE A 179 10.21 14.00 -5.01
N PHE A 180 10.46 13.22 -6.07
CA PHE A 180 11.65 13.36 -6.91
C PHE A 180 11.77 14.76 -7.49
N LEU A 181 10.69 15.28 -8.09
CA LEU A 181 10.68 16.63 -8.66
C LEU A 181 10.96 17.69 -7.59
N TYR A 182 10.38 17.52 -6.42
CA TYR A 182 10.60 18.42 -5.30
C TYR A 182 12.05 18.37 -4.80
N ALA A 183 12.58 17.19 -4.47
CA ALA A 183 13.94 17.01 -3.96
C ALA A 183 14.99 17.41 -5.00
N TYR A 184 14.78 17.07 -6.28
CA TYR A 184 15.67 17.52 -7.38
C TYR A 184 15.72 19.03 -7.52
N ARG A 185 14.58 19.72 -7.34
CA ARG A 185 14.53 21.18 -7.36
C ARG A 185 15.29 21.78 -6.18
N LEU A 186 15.21 21.20 -4.98
CA LEU A 186 15.98 21.65 -3.83
C LEU A 186 17.48 21.50 -4.10
N TRP A 187 17.89 20.34 -4.62
CA TRP A 187 19.28 20.05 -4.90
C TRP A 187 19.84 20.91 -6.05
N TYR A 188 19.24 20.82 -7.23
CA TYR A 188 19.77 21.47 -8.44
C TYR A 188 19.37 22.92 -8.56
N GLY A 189 18.14 23.28 -8.21
CA GLY A 189 17.59 24.61 -8.37
C GLY A 189 18.03 25.60 -7.28
N TYR A 190 18.18 25.10 -6.06
CA TYR A 190 18.56 25.92 -4.90
C TYR A 190 19.93 25.59 -4.34
N GLY A 191 20.66 24.63 -4.91
CA GLY A 191 22.01 24.26 -4.47
C GLY A 191 22.07 23.57 -3.08
N ILE A 192 20.95 22.99 -2.63
CA ILE A 192 20.89 22.31 -1.32
C ILE A 192 21.41 20.89 -1.49
N GLU A 193 22.72 20.68 -1.26
CA GLU A 193 23.38 19.38 -1.44
C GLU A 193 22.74 18.28 -0.58
N ALA A 194 22.25 18.60 0.59
CA ALA A 194 21.57 17.67 1.50
C ALA A 194 20.29 17.03 0.90
N ALA A 195 19.74 17.57 -0.20
CA ALA A 195 18.60 16.96 -0.89
C ALA A 195 19.00 15.91 -1.95
N ALA A 196 20.30 15.72 -2.22
CA ALA A 196 20.78 14.78 -3.23
C ALA A 196 20.46 13.31 -2.88
N PRO A 197 20.66 12.80 -1.64
CA PRO A 197 20.27 11.44 -1.26
C PRO A 197 18.78 11.21 -1.39
N ALA A 198 17.94 12.14 -0.94
CA ALA A 198 16.48 12.06 -1.08
C ALA A 198 16.04 11.95 -2.55
N THR A 199 16.71 12.69 -3.45
CA THR A 199 16.47 12.61 -4.90
C THR A 199 16.84 11.23 -5.44
N LEU A 200 17.96 10.65 -5.00
CA LEU A 200 18.38 9.30 -5.38
C LEU A 200 17.39 8.24 -4.90
N PHE A 201 16.96 8.30 -3.65
CA PHE A 201 16.01 7.35 -3.09
C PHE A 201 14.66 7.40 -3.82
N ALA A 202 14.20 8.60 -4.16
CA ALA A 202 12.99 8.77 -4.96
C ALA A 202 13.14 8.18 -6.37
N ALA A 203 14.28 8.40 -7.06
CA ALA A 203 14.54 7.83 -8.38
C ALA A 203 14.54 6.30 -8.35
N ILE A 204 15.20 5.69 -7.37
CA ILE A 204 15.23 4.24 -7.17
C ILE A 204 13.81 3.72 -6.88
N LEU A 205 13.07 4.38 -6.00
CA LEU A 205 11.70 3.98 -5.64
C LEU A 205 10.76 4.01 -6.86
N ILE A 206 10.85 5.04 -7.70
CA ILE A 206 10.12 5.11 -8.97
C ILE A 206 10.51 3.91 -9.85
N GLY A 207 11.81 3.63 -9.99
CA GLY A 207 12.32 2.52 -10.77
C GLY A 207 11.80 1.16 -10.30
N MET A 208 11.82 0.91 -8.98
CA MET A 208 11.27 -0.31 -8.37
C MET A 208 9.78 -0.48 -8.71
N CYS A 209 8.99 0.58 -8.51
CA CYS A 209 7.56 0.56 -8.76
C CYS A 209 7.23 0.38 -10.25
N LEU A 210 7.88 1.15 -11.15
CA LEU A 210 7.66 1.05 -12.60
C LEU A 210 8.08 -0.30 -13.17
N GLY A 211 9.17 -0.89 -12.66
CA GLY A 211 9.63 -2.21 -13.09
C GLY A 211 8.68 -3.33 -12.65
N PHE A 212 8.08 -3.20 -11.47
CA PHE A 212 7.16 -4.18 -10.92
C PHE A 212 5.74 -4.07 -11.50
N LEU A 213 5.25 -2.85 -11.70
CA LEU A 213 3.87 -2.55 -12.08
C LEU A 213 3.34 -3.35 -13.29
N PRO A 214 4.08 -3.58 -14.40
CA PRO A 214 3.59 -4.37 -15.53
C PRO A 214 3.22 -5.82 -15.20
N HIS A 215 3.77 -6.37 -14.11
CA HIS A 215 3.46 -7.72 -13.63
C HIS A 215 2.33 -7.72 -12.58
N ASN A 216 2.04 -6.56 -12.00
CA ASN A 216 1.09 -6.40 -10.90
C ASN A 216 -0.20 -5.68 -11.30
N ILE A 217 -0.29 -5.05 -12.51
CA ILE A 217 -1.54 -4.49 -13.06
C ILE A 217 -2.57 -5.60 -13.23
N HIS A 218 -3.84 -5.26 -12.94
CA HIS A 218 -4.97 -6.19 -13.01
C HIS A 218 -5.19 -6.79 -14.42
N PRO A 219 -5.33 -8.11 -14.54
CA PRO A 219 -5.18 -9.13 -13.50
C PRO A 219 -3.72 -9.40 -13.14
N ALA A 220 -3.38 -9.31 -11.85
CA ALA A 220 -2.02 -9.44 -11.37
C ALA A 220 -1.46 -10.85 -11.61
N ARG A 221 -0.22 -10.92 -12.08
CA ARG A 221 0.52 -12.18 -12.28
C ARG A 221 1.34 -12.57 -11.06
N ILE A 222 1.66 -11.60 -10.22
CA ILE A 222 2.40 -11.75 -8.96
C ILE A 222 2.05 -10.58 -8.04
N PHE A 223 1.90 -10.84 -6.74
CA PHE A 223 1.78 -9.80 -5.72
C PHE A 223 3.16 -9.42 -5.19
N MET A 224 3.31 -8.16 -4.76
CA MET A 224 4.55 -7.72 -4.13
C MET A 224 4.77 -8.40 -2.78
N GLY A 225 3.69 -8.73 -2.06
CA GLY A 225 3.71 -9.30 -0.73
C GLY A 225 4.18 -8.29 0.32
N ASP A 226 4.28 -8.76 1.56
CA ASP A 226 4.79 -7.95 2.66
C ASP A 226 6.26 -7.58 2.46
N SER A 227 7.04 -8.46 1.81
CA SER A 227 8.42 -8.19 1.39
C SER A 227 8.54 -6.96 0.48
N GLY A 228 7.57 -6.73 -0.41
CA GLY A 228 7.57 -5.59 -1.31
C GLY A 228 6.94 -4.34 -0.71
N SER A 229 5.75 -4.45 -0.12
CA SER A 229 5.01 -3.30 0.42
C SER A 229 5.76 -2.64 1.59
N MET A 230 6.32 -3.44 2.51
CA MET A 230 7.16 -2.90 3.59
C MET A 230 8.45 -2.27 3.07
N LEU A 231 9.07 -2.86 2.03
CA LEU A 231 10.28 -2.32 1.41
C LEU A 231 10.05 -0.94 0.79
N ILE A 232 9.03 -0.79 -0.06
CA ILE A 232 8.74 0.51 -0.70
C ILE A 232 8.28 1.55 0.32
N GLY A 233 7.59 1.13 1.38
CA GLY A 233 7.25 2.00 2.52
C GLY A 233 8.49 2.52 3.26
N LEU A 234 9.47 1.67 3.53
CA LEU A 234 10.74 2.06 4.15
C LEU A 234 11.55 3.02 3.27
N VAL A 235 11.67 2.74 1.96
CA VAL A 235 12.41 3.60 1.03
C VAL A 235 11.76 4.99 0.93
N LEU A 236 10.42 5.04 0.92
CA LEU A 236 9.68 6.30 0.93
C LEU A 236 9.92 7.10 2.23
N ALA A 237 9.88 6.43 3.39
CA ALA A 237 10.16 7.05 4.68
C ALA A 237 11.61 7.56 4.75
N ALA A 238 12.56 6.76 4.28
CA ALA A 238 13.98 7.14 4.23
C ALA A 238 14.20 8.39 3.38
N GLY A 239 13.54 8.49 2.22
CA GLY A 239 13.57 9.68 1.38
C GLY A 239 13.04 10.92 2.11
N ALA A 240 11.92 10.79 2.82
CA ALA A 240 11.32 11.88 3.59
C ALA A 240 12.23 12.32 4.75
N ILE A 241 12.83 11.38 5.47
CA ILE A 241 13.76 11.66 6.59
C ILE A 241 15.01 12.37 6.07
N SER A 242 15.61 11.87 4.98
CA SER A 242 16.76 12.48 4.32
C SER A 242 16.49 13.93 3.91
N ALA A 243 15.36 14.19 3.27
CA ALA A 243 14.99 15.53 2.83
C ALA A 243 14.63 16.49 3.96
N THR A 244 14.19 15.99 5.12
CA THR A 244 13.77 16.84 6.25
C THR A 244 14.88 16.98 7.28
N GLY A 245 15.51 15.86 7.64
CA GLY A 245 16.44 15.83 8.77
C GLY A 245 17.80 16.45 8.49
N GLN A 246 18.22 16.52 7.22
CA GLN A 246 19.56 16.90 6.82
C GLN A 246 19.64 18.30 6.18
N ILE A 247 18.50 18.92 5.85
CA ILE A 247 18.50 20.24 5.23
C ILE A 247 18.69 21.32 6.31
N ASP A 248 19.76 22.10 6.21
CA ASP A 248 20.00 23.25 7.10
C ASP A 248 18.92 24.33 6.83
N GLY A 249 18.18 24.67 7.87
CA GLY A 249 17.12 25.63 7.78
C GLY A 249 17.59 27.07 7.54
N ASP A 250 18.80 27.41 7.89
CA ASP A 250 19.35 28.72 7.58
C ASP A 250 19.75 28.82 6.11
N ALA A 251 20.22 27.72 5.49
CA ALA A 251 20.39 27.64 4.04
C ALA A 251 19.06 27.82 3.27
N LEU A 252 17.96 27.29 3.82
CA LEU A 252 16.63 27.53 3.25
C LEU A 252 16.19 28.98 3.36
N LYS A 253 16.39 29.64 4.49
CA LYS A 253 16.05 31.05 4.69
C LYS A 253 16.84 31.98 3.74
N LEU A 254 18.12 31.68 3.52
CA LEU A 254 18.97 32.45 2.61
C LEU A 254 18.53 32.33 1.14
N ASN A 255 18.10 31.12 0.72
CA ASN A 255 17.72 30.84 -0.67
C ASN A 255 16.28 31.25 -1.02
N PHE A 256 15.37 31.32 -0.06
CA PHE A 256 13.96 31.68 -0.29
C PHE A 256 13.65 33.15 0.01
N GLY A 257 14.63 33.98 0.28
CA GLY A 257 14.51 35.46 0.31
C GLY A 257 13.89 36.03 1.58
N GLY A 258 14.72 36.74 2.31
CA GLY A 258 14.51 37.48 3.52
C GLY A 258 13.13 38.05 3.83
N THR A 259 12.85 37.96 5.11
CA THR A 259 12.18 38.95 5.99
C THR A 259 10.69 39.23 5.84
N ARG A 260 9.92 38.73 4.90
CA ARG A 260 8.49 39.11 4.89
C ARG A 260 7.46 38.03 5.28
N ASP A 261 7.80 36.76 5.20
CA ASP A 261 6.87 35.73 5.69
C ASP A 261 7.62 34.46 6.10
N ALA A 262 8.03 34.40 7.34
CA ALA A 262 8.66 33.21 7.95
C ALA A 262 7.79 31.96 7.78
N THR A 263 6.49 32.10 7.69
CA THR A 263 5.53 31.02 7.44
C THR A 263 5.62 30.47 6.02
N HIS A 264 5.82 31.33 4.99
CA HIS A 264 5.97 30.88 3.61
C HIS A 264 7.34 30.24 3.31
N ALA A 265 8.39 30.71 4.01
CA ALA A 265 9.72 30.11 3.91
C ALA A 265 9.80 28.70 4.55
N MET A 266 8.87 28.36 5.44
CA MET A 266 8.85 27.05 6.11
C MET A 266 8.07 25.98 5.36
N LEU A 267 7.15 26.36 4.45
CA LEU A 267 6.36 25.40 3.66
C LEU A 267 7.21 24.34 2.94
N PRO A 268 8.33 24.69 2.26
CA PRO A 268 9.19 23.72 1.61
C PRO A 268 9.71 22.63 2.55
N VAL A 269 9.87 22.93 3.81
CA VAL A 269 10.41 22.01 4.81
C VAL A 269 9.36 20.99 5.29
N PHE A 270 8.07 21.38 5.31
CA PHE A 270 6.99 20.48 5.66
C PHE A 270 6.66 19.47 4.57
N ILE A 271 6.94 19.81 3.32
CA ILE A 271 6.55 18.98 2.17
C ILE A 271 7.12 17.58 2.21
N PRO A 272 8.42 17.35 2.50
CA PRO A 272 8.95 15.99 2.63
C PRO A 272 8.26 15.14 3.69
N LEU A 273 7.90 15.74 4.82
CA LEU A 273 7.16 15.05 5.89
C LEU A 273 5.71 14.78 5.51
N LEU A 274 5.10 15.68 4.70
CA LEU A 274 3.74 15.50 4.22
C LEU A 274 3.62 14.45 3.11
N MET A 275 4.68 14.20 2.33
CA MET A 275 4.63 13.25 1.21
C MET A 275 4.27 11.82 1.63
N PRO A 276 4.88 11.19 2.64
CA PRO A 276 4.39 9.91 3.16
C PRO A 276 2.94 9.99 3.64
N LEU A 277 2.56 11.09 4.28
CA LEU A 277 1.20 11.31 4.77
C LEU A 277 0.17 11.41 3.63
N THR A 278 0.56 11.86 2.43
CA THR A 278 -0.37 11.89 1.28
C THR A 278 -0.79 10.50 0.81
N ILE A 279 0.10 9.51 0.92
CA ILE A 279 -0.23 8.12 0.64
C ILE A 279 -1.13 7.56 1.73
N ILE A 280 -0.85 7.91 2.99
CA ILE A 280 -1.61 7.50 4.16
C ILE A 280 -2.98 8.20 4.22
N ALA A 281 -3.08 9.41 3.70
CA ALA A 281 -4.28 10.27 3.87
C ALA A 281 -5.55 9.56 3.39
N ILE A 282 -5.51 8.85 2.28
CA ILE A 282 -6.68 8.18 1.72
C ILE A 282 -7.06 6.95 2.57
N PRO A 283 -6.16 5.99 2.87
CA PRO A 283 -6.47 4.87 3.77
C PRO A 283 -6.80 5.32 5.20
N PHE A 284 -6.13 6.35 5.69
CA PHE A 284 -6.40 6.91 7.02
C PHE A 284 -7.78 7.59 7.10
N ALA A 285 -8.14 8.36 6.08
CA ALA A 285 -9.47 8.92 5.97
C ALA A 285 -10.54 7.82 5.92
N ASP A 286 -10.29 6.75 5.18
CA ASP A 286 -11.17 5.58 5.13
C ASP A 286 -11.30 4.90 6.49
N LEU A 287 -10.19 4.70 7.21
CA LEU A 287 -10.20 4.16 8.57
C LEU A 287 -10.99 5.07 9.53
N VAL A 288 -10.73 6.38 9.51
CA VAL A 288 -11.47 7.34 10.37
C VAL A 288 -12.95 7.34 10.02
N LEU A 289 -13.31 7.38 8.74
CA LEU A 289 -14.71 7.29 8.31
C LEU A 289 -15.36 5.97 8.72
N ALA A 290 -14.64 4.86 8.67
CA ALA A 290 -15.12 3.57 9.13
C ALA A 290 -15.36 3.57 10.65
N ILE A 291 -14.46 4.14 11.45
CA ILE A 291 -14.61 4.27 12.90
C ILE A 291 -15.81 5.17 13.21
N VAL A 292 -15.92 6.35 12.60
CA VAL A 292 -17.03 7.29 12.79
C VAL A 292 -18.36 6.61 12.45
N ARG A 293 -18.46 5.91 11.34
CA ARG A 293 -19.67 5.18 10.94
C ARG A 293 -20.05 4.08 11.93
N ARG A 294 -19.07 3.31 12.43
CA ARG A 294 -19.33 2.25 13.43
C ARG A 294 -19.83 2.81 14.72
N THR A 295 -19.17 3.84 15.25
CA THR A 295 -19.58 4.52 16.49
C THR A 295 -20.95 5.16 16.35
N TRP A 296 -21.24 5.77 15.19
CA TRP A 296 -22.56 6.34 14.89
C TRP A 296 -23.67 5.30 14.86
N ASN A 297 -23.37 4.09 14.40
CA ASN A 297 -24.29 2.95 14.37
C ASN A 297 -24.28 2.12 15.68
N GLY A 298 -23.68 2.62 16.77
CA GLY A 298 -23.62 1.94 18.07
C GLY A 298 -22.75 0.67 18.09
N LYS A 299 -21.90 0.45 17.10
CA LYS A 299 -20.98 -0.70 17.01
C LYS A 299 -19.61 -0.35 17.59
N SER A 300 -18.90 -1.39 18.09
CA SER A 300 -17.51 -1.20 18.57
C SER A 300 -16.61 -0.65 17.47
N PRO A 301 -15.71 0.33 17.75
CA PRO A 301 -14.71 0.82 16.79
C PRO A 301 -13.83 -0.27 16.20
N PHE A 302 -13.62 -1.36 16.94
CA PHE A 302 -12.78 -2.51 16.57
C PHE A 302 -13.55 -3.66 15.91
N ALA A 303 -14.87 -3.51 15.70
CA ALA A 303 -15.65 -4.53 15.02
C ALA A 303 -15.13 -4.74 13.59
N ALA A 304 -15.14 -5.98 13.11
CA ALA A 304 -14.80 -6.27 11.72
C ALA A 304 -15.74 -5.50 10.77
N ASP A 305 -15.18 -4.76 9.83
CA ASP A 305 -15.96 -4.00 8.84
C ASP A 305 -15.50 -4.38 7.43
N ARG A 306 -16.45 -4.68 6.57
CA ARG A 306 -16.23 -4.89 5.13
C ARG A 306 -16.24 -3.58 4.34
N GLY A 307 -16.42 -2.44 4.99
CA GLY A 307 -16.71 -1.15 4.36
C GLY A 307 -15.48 -0.30 4.05
N HIS A 308 -14.31 -0.88 3.74
CA HIS A 308 -13.15 -0.11 3.27
C HIS A 308 -13.42 0.56 1.93
N LEU A 309 -12.85 1.77 1.70
CA LEU A 309 -13.13 2.60 0.52
C LEU A 309 -12.98 1.81 -0.80
N HIS A 310 -11.94 1.00 -0.93
CA HIS A 310 -11.72 0.19 -2.11
C HIS A 310 -12.77 -0.92 -2.28
N HIS A 311 -13.22 -1.56 -1.19
CA HIS A 311 -14.33 -2.51 -1.24
C HIS A 311 -15.65 -1.81 -1.56
N ARG A 312 -15.90 -0.63 -0.98
CA ARG A 312 -17.08 0.18 -1.31
C ARG A 312 -17.12 0.61 -2.76
N LEU A 313 -15.99 1.01 -3.34
CA LEU A 313 -15.92 1.33 -4.76
C LEU A 313 -16.31 0.13 -5.63
N LEU A 314 -15.91 -1.08 -5.23
CA LEU A 314 -16.31 -2.32 -5.90
C LEU A 314 -17.79 -2.64 -5.67
N GLU A 315 -18.33 -2.47 -4.45
CA GLU A 315 -19.74 -2.67 -4.09
C GLU A 315 -20.67 -1.69 -4.83
N ILE A 316 -20.27 -0.42 -5.00
CA ILE A 316 -20.99 0.59 -5.79
C ILE A 316 -20.98 0.21 -7.30
N GLY A 317 -20.25 -0.86 -7.67
CA GLY A 317 -20.21 -1.39 -9.05
C GLY A 317 -19.10 -0.79 -9.91
N HIS A 318 -18.09 -0.13 -9.32
CA HIS A 318 -16.88 0.25 -10.06
C HIS A 318 -16.05 -1.00 -10.38
N SER A 319 -15.49 -1.06 -11.60
CA SER A 319 -14.52 -2.11 -11.93
C SER A 319 -13.22 -1.89 -11.12
N HIS A 320 -12.49 -2.97 -10.87
CA HIS A 320 -11.18 -2.95 -10.18
C HIS A 320 -10.26 -1.85 -10.72
N SER A 321 -10.06 -1.81 -12.03
CA SER A 321 -9.22 -0.80 -12.69
C SER A 321 -9.71 0.64 -12.46
N ARG A 322 -11.02 0.89 -12.36
CA ARG A 322 -11.55 2.23 -12.07
C ARG A 322 -11.28 2.65 -10.64
N ALA A 323 -11.45 1.73 -9.68
CA ALA A 323 -11.12 2.02 -8.28
C ALA A 323 -9.64 2.42 -8.13
N VAL A 324 -8.74 1.67 -8.76
CA VAL A 324 -7.30 1.97 -8.78
C VAL A 324 -7.01 3.33 -9.44
N LEU A 325 -7.62 3.63 -10.61
CA LEU A 325 -7.42 4.92 -11.29
C LEU A 325 -7.92 6.12 -10.48
N ILE A 326 -9.02 5.97 -9.74
CA ILE A 326 -9.51 7.00 -8.83
C ILE A 326 -8.47 7.28 -7.73
N MET A 327 -7.91 6.23 -7.15
CA MET A 327 -6.87 6.35 -6.10
C MET A 327 -5.59 7.01 -6.67
N TYR A 328 -5.18 6.64 -7.90
CA TYR A 328 -4.05 7.29 -8.58
C TYR A 328 -4.31 8.78 -8.84
N PHE A 329 -5.52 9.14 -9.28
CA PHE A 329 -5.90 10.54 -9.48
C PHE A 329 -5.76 11.34 -8.18
N TRP A 330 -6.26 10.83 -7.05
CA TRP A 330 -6.13 11.51 -5.76
C TRP A 330 -4.68 11.60 -5.29
N SER A 331 -3.91 10.52 -5.44
CA SER A 331 -2.48 10.51 -5.10
C SER A 331 -1.70 11.54 -5.93
N ALA A 332 -1.98 11.62 -7.25
CA ALA A 332 -1.37 12.59 -8.14
C ALA A 332 -1.76 14.03 -7.78
N LEU A 333 -3.05 14.26 -7.53
CA LEU A 333 -3.56 15.58 -7.19
C LEU A 333 -2.93 16.11 -5.89
N ILE A 334 -2.86 15.28 -4.86
CA ILE A 334 -2.26 15.67 -3.58
C ILE A 334 -0.75 15.83 -3.74
N GLY A 335 -0.05 14.84 -4.33
CA GLY A 335 1.41 14.86 -4.47
C GLY A 335 1.89 16.02 -5.34
N PHE A 336 1.46 16.08 -6.60
CA PHE A 336 1.89 17.15 -7.52
C PHE A 336 1.29 18.50 -7.16
N GLY A 337 0.08 18.54 -6.60
CA GLY A 337 -0.54 19.76 -6.10
C GLY A 337 0.27 20.39 -4.96
N THR A 338 0.75 19.58 -4.02
CA THR A 338 1.62 20.04 -2.92
C THR A 338 2.93 20.61 -3.46
N VAL A 339 3.55 19.91 -4.43
CA VAL A 339 4.77 20.41 -5.09
C VAL A 339 4.50 21.71 -5.84
N ALA A 340 3.43 21.78 -6.63
CA ALA A 340 3.06 22.97 -7.38
C ALA A 340 2.81 24.18 -6.46
N TYR A 341 2.12 23.95 -5.34
CA TYR A 341 1.90 24.97 -4.32
C TYR A 341 3.21 25.51 -3.74
N SER A 342 4.16 24.63 -3.44
CA SER A 342 5.49 25.03 -2.98
C SER A 342 6.28 25.83 -4.01
N VAL A 343 6.20 25.42 -5.28
CA VAL A 343 6.96 26.04 -6.39
C VAL A 343 6.53 27.47 -6.67
N HIS A 344 5.25 27.77 -6.56
CA HIS A 344 4.66 29.07 -6.91
C HIS A 344 4.41 29.96 -5.69
N SER A 345 5.27 29.88 -4.68
CA SER A 345 5.23 30.74 -3.50
C SER A 345 3.85 30.74 -2.82
N ALA A 346 3.25 29.56 -2.67
CA ALA A 346 1.98 29.35 -2.01
C ALA A 346 0.79 30.13 -2.66
N SER A 347 0.75 30.16 -3.99
CA SER A 347 -0.32 30.84 -4.72
C SER A 347 -1.70 30.26 -4.41
N MET A 348 -2.61 31.11 -3.96
CA MET A 348 -4.00 30.74 -3.67
C MET A 348 -4.73 30.12 -4.87
N TRP A 349 -4.37 30.50 -6.11
CA TRP A 349 -4.93 29.91 -7.33
C TRP A 349 -4.65 28.42 -7.47
N ILE A 350 -3.47 27.97 -7.04
CA ILE A 350 -3.13 26.53 -7.05
C ILE A 350 -4.00 25.80 -6.04
N LEU A 351 -4.21 26.37 -4.86
CA LEU A 351 -5.10 25.80 -3.87
C LEU A 351 -6.53 25.70 -4.40
N PHE A 352 -7.04 26.76 -5.04
CA PHE A 352 -8.35 26.71 -5.70
C PHE A 352 -8.42 25.66 -6.80
N ALA A 353 -7.37 25.52 -7.61
CA ALA A 353 -7.32 24.49 -8.64
C ALA A 353 -7.35 23.07 -8.05
N ILE A 354 -6.59 22.81 -6.96
CA ILE A 354 -6.61 21.54 -6.25
C ILE A 354 -8.00 21.25 -5.71
N VAL A 355 -8.63 22.22 -5.05
CA VAL A 355 -10.00 22.07 -4.49
C VAL A 355 -11.01 21.83 -5.60
N ALA A 356 -10.95 22.59 -6.71
CA ALA A 356 -11.85 22.44 -7.84
C ALA A 356 -11.70 21.05 -8.51
N LEU A 357 -10.46 20.59 -8.75
CA LEU A 357 -10.19 19.25 -9.29
C LEU A 357 -10.62 18.16 -8.31
N SER A 358 -10.46 18.40 -7.01
CA SER A 358 -10.96 17.49 -5.98
C SER A 358 -12.49 17.38 -6.02
N ALA A 359 -13.18 18.49 -6.15
CA ALA A 359 -14.64 18.51 -6.27
C ALA A 359 -15.12 17.78 -7.54
N VAL A 360 -14.44 18.02 -8.69
CA VAL A 360 -14.72 17.31 -9.94
C VAL A 360 -14.48 15.80 -9.77
N GLY A 361 -13.37 15.40 -9.16
CA GLY A 361 -13.08 13.99 -8.88
C GLY A 361 -14.15 13.34 -7.99
N LEU A 362 -14.61 14.06 -6.96
CA LEU A 362 -15.67 13.60 -6.08
C LEU A 362 -17.01 13.47 -6.83
N VAL A 363 -17.38 14.44 -7.66
CA VAL A 363 -18.58 14.37 -8.50
C VAL A 363 -18.51 13.17 -9.43
N LEU A 364 -17.38 12.95 -10.11
CA LEU A 364 -17.19 11.81 -11.00
C LEU A 364 -17.28 10.46 -10.26
N LEU A 365 -16.86 10.42 -9.01
CA LEU A 365 -16.96 9.25 -8.14
C LEU A 365 -18.42 8.98 -7.72
N LEU A 366 -19.18 10.03 -7.44
CA LEU A 366 -20.58 9.96 -7.01
C LEU A 366 -21.56 9.79 -8.16
N LEU A 367 -21.13 10.09 -9.42
CA LEU A 367 -22.01 9.89 -10.59
C LEU A 367 -22.35 8.40 -10.74
N PRO A 368 -23.66 8.04 -10.64
CA PRO A 368 -24.10 6.68 -10.87
C PRO A 368 -23.68 6.28 -12.29
N ARG A 369 -23.39 5.00 -12.48
CA ARG A 369 -23.10 4.43 -13.80
C ARG A 369 -24.23 4.81 -14.75
N TYR A 370 -23.99 5.76 -15.62
CA TYR A 370 -24.81 5.89 -16.82
C TYR A 370 -24.41 4.70 -17.72
N THR A 371 -25.09 3.57 -17.56
CA THR A 371 -25.10 2.56 -18.62
C THR A 371 -25.88 3.20 -19.76
N PRO A 372 -25.24 3.58 -20.87
CA PRO A 372 -25.99 4.10 -21.99
C PRO A 372 -27.03 3.02 -22.35
N HIS A 373 -28.31 3.37 -22.26
CA HIS A 373 -29.37 2.52 -22.79
C HIS A 373 -29.12 2.46 -24.30
N VAL A 374 -28.50 1.36 -24.73
CA VAL A 374 -28.36 1.09 -26.14
C VAL A 374 -29.77 0.90 -26.65
N PRO A 375 -30.29 1.78 -27.52
CA PRO A 375 -31.61 1.63 -28.06
C PRO A 375 -31.70 0.27 -28.76
N ARG A 376 -32.86 -0.40 -28.67
CA ARG A 376 -33.07 -1.75 -29.25
C ARG A 376 -32.62 -1.86 -30.71
N TRP A 377 -32.71 -0.78 -31.48
CA TRP A 377 -32.27 -0.74 -32.87
C TRP A 377 -30.73 -0.80 -33.02
N ALA A 378 -29.97 -0.37 -32.00
CA ALA A 378 -28.53 -0.37 -32.04
C ALA A 378 -27.90 -1.64 -31.43
N GLU A 379 -28.68 -2.52 -30.79
CA GLU A 379 -28.21 -3.80 -30.23
C GLU A 379 -27.57 -4.72 -31.28
N SER A 380 -28.04 -4.62 -32.54
CA SER A 380 -27.49 -5.41 -33.66
C SER A 380 -26.04 -5.05 -34.00
N PHE A 381 -25.59 -3.82 -33.70
CA PHE A 381 -24.25 -3.32 -33.97
C PHE A 381 -23.26 -3.59 -32.79
N VAL A 382 -23.77 -4.06 -31.64
CA VAL A 382 -22.93 -4.40 -30.51
C VAL A 382 -22.32 -5.78 -30.71
N PRO A 383 -20.99 -5.94 -30.64
CA PRO A 383 -20.33 -7.25 -30.75
C PRO A 383 -20.92 -8.27 -29.77
N PRO A 384 -21.06 -9.56 -30.14
CA PRO A 384 -21.73 -10.57 -29.32
C PRO A 384 -21.27 -10.67 -27.89
N ARG A 385 -19.96 -10.43 -27.64
CA ARG A 385 -19.35 -10.44 -26.30
C ARG A 385 -19.79 -9.30 -25.37
N TYR A 386 -20.44 -8.28 -25.90
CA TYR A 386 -20.93 -7.12 -25.12
C TYR A 386 -22.47 -7.05 -25.12
N ARG A 387 -23.18 -8.00 -25.78
CA ARG A 387 -24.64 -8.11 -25.72
C ARG A 387 -25.04 -8.64 -24.35
N ARG A 388 -26.10 -8.08 -23.76
CA ARG A 388 -26.68 -8.64 -22.53
C ARG A 388 -27.10 -10.09 -22.82
N SER A 389 -26.63 -11.06 -22.05
CA SER A 389 -27.17 -12.41 -22.02
C SER A 389 -28.61 -12.31 -21.58
N LYS A 390 -29.51 -12.93 -22.31
CA LYS A 390 -30.93 -13.00 -21.97
C LYS A 390 -31.20 -13.77 -20.67
N ASP A 391 -30.21 -14.54 -20.21
CA ASP A 391 -30.30 -15.40 -19.03
C ASP A 391 -30.05 -14.67 -17.72
N GLY A 392 -29.42 -13.46 -17.73
CA GLY A 392 -29.19 -12.66 -16.53
C GLY A 392 -30.42 -11.92 -15.97
N ALA A 393 -31.57 -11.92 -16.69
CA ALA A 393 -32.80 -11.30 -16.20
C ALA A 393 -33.70 -12.28 -15.43
N ALA A 394 -33.45 -13.57 -15.56
CA ALA A 394 -34.21 -14.61 -14.85
C ALA A 394 -33.61 -14.90 -13.45
N ASP A 395 -32.29 -14.69 -13.27
CA ASP A 395 -31.63 -14.96 -11.97
C ASP A 395 -31.86 -13.86 -10.94
N VAL A 396 -32.10 -12.60 -11.37
CA VAL A 396 -32.37 -11.50 -10.42
C VAL A 396 -33.78 -11.57 -9.86
N SER A 397 -34.71 -12.19 -10.57
CA SER A 397 -36.10 -12.40 -10.05
C SER A 397 -36.22 -13.67 -9.18
N ALA A 398 -35.24 -14.58 -9.24
CA ALA A 398 -35.23 -15.78 -8.41
C ALA A 398 -34.50 -15.56 -7.05
N THR A 399 -33.61 -14.58 -6.95
CA THR A 399 -32.91 -14.23 -5.69
C THR A 399 -33.74 -13.29 -4.81
N ASP A 400 -34.61 -12.44 -5.37
CA ASP A 400 -35.53 -11.60 -4.58
C ASP A 400 -36.73 -12.38 -4.04
N GLY A 401 -37.00 -13.62 -4.54
CA GLY A 401 -38.04 -14.51 -4.03
C GLY A 401 -37.57 -15.49 -2.96
N ALA A 402 -36.28 -15.76 -2.86
CA ALA A 402 -35.71 -16.71 -1.89
C ALA A 402 -35.37 -16.08 -0.53
N ASP A 403 -35.07 -14.79 -0.48
CA ASP A 403 -34.79 -14.07 0.75
C ASP A 403 -36.01 -13.66 1.56
N ALA A 404 -37.24 -13.76 0.96
CA ALA A 404 -38.50 -13.42 1.62
C ALA A 404 -39.16 -14.60 2.35
N THR A 405 -38.65 -15.83 2.16
CA THR A 405 -39.22 -17.04 2.80
C THR A 405 -38.41 -17.55 3.99
N ASP A 406 -37.15 -17.13 4.15
CA ASP A 406 -36.28 -17.58 5.23
C ASP A 406 -36.43 -16.74 6.52
N GLU A 407 -37.07 -15.56 6.47
CA GLU A 407 -37.35 -14.75 7.68
C GLU A 407 -38.72 -15.13 8.35
N ARG A 408 -39.48 -16.04 7.79
CA ARG A 408 -40.73 -16.47 8.42
C ARG A 408 -40.66 -17.76 9.24
N ASP A 409 -39.64 -18.58 9.00
CA ASP A 409 -39.48 -19.84 9.76
C ASP A 409 -38.72 -19.67 11.09
N ASP A 410 -38.03 -18.56 11.33
CA ASP A 410 -37.35 -18.27 12.60
C ASP A 410 -38.24 -17.55 13.66
N ALA A 411 -39.48 -17.14 13.29
CA ALA A 411 -40.37 -16.45 14.20
C ALA A 411 -41.31 -17.42 14.98
N ASP A 412 -41.47 -18.65 14.52
CA ASP A 412 -42.35 -19.64 15.16
C ASP A 412 -41.66 -20.64 16.09
N ALA A 413 -40.33 -20.54 16.28
CA ALA A 413 -39.58 -21.41 17.15
C ALA A 413 -39.41 -20.88 18.61
N ALA A 414 -40.06 -19.76 18.98
CA ALA A 414 -39.86 -19.11 20.30
C ALA A 414 -41.03 -19.22 21.28
N THR A 415 -42.06 -20.06 20.99
CA THR A 415 -43.10 -20.31 22.01
C THR A 415 -43.19 -21.79 22.29
N GLY A 416 -42.50 -22.17 23.35
CA GLY A 416 -42.50 -23.54 23.88
C GLY A 416 -43.77 -23.88 24.63
N GLU A 417 -44.38 -24.99 24.29
CA GLU A 417 -45.15 -25.82 25.24
C GLU A 417 -44.89 -27.29 24.97
N ARG A 418 -44.39 -27.96 25.99
CA ARG A 418 -44.29 -29.42 26.05
C ARG A 418 -45.64 -30.01 26.40
N PRO A 419 -46.12 -31.06 25.72
CA PRO A 419 -47.06 -31.99 26.32
C PRO A 419 -46.38 -33.27 26.77
N PRO A 420 -47.08 -34.10 27.62
CA PRO A 420 -46.47 -34.98 28.57
C PRO A 420 -46.25 -36.41 28.07
N VAL A 421 -45.38 -37.07 28.85
CA VAL A 421 -45.00 -38.49 28.81
C VAL A 421 -46.21 -39.43 28.77
N GLY A 422 -46.19 -40.36 27.82
CA GLY A 422 -47.04 -41.55 27.78
C GLY A 422 -46.19 -42.78 27.51
N THR A 423 -46.17 -43.69 28.44
CA THR A 423 -45.64 -45.04 28.47
C THR A 423 -46.30 -45.96 27.45
N ASP A 424 -45.51 -46.87 26.80
CA ASP A 424 -45.72 -48.32 26.69
C ASP A 424 -44.79 -48.93 25.61
N VAL A 425 -43.88 -49.78 26.00
CA VAL A 425 -43.82 -51.26 26.09
C VAL A 425 -43.85 -51.99 24.71
N ASN A 426 -42.88 -52.91 24.60
CA ASN A 426 -42.68 -54.04 23.67
C ASN A 426 -41.93 -53.70 22.36
N GLY A 427 -40.83 -54.37 22.00
CA GLY A 427 -40.31 -55.70 22.29
C GLY A 427 -39.52 -56.18 21.07
N ALA A 428 -38.52 -56.97 21.34
CA ALA A 428 -37.89 -57.90 20.41
C ALA A 428 -36.74 -57.49 19.51
N THR A 429 -35.53 -57.79 19.96
CA THR A 429 -34.56 -58.82 19.42
C THR A 429 -34.11 -58.73 17.95
N ALA A 430 -32.85 -58.59 17.74
CA ALA A 430 -31.87 -59.55 17.18
C ALA A 430 -30.67 -58.85 16.57
N VAL A 431 -29.52 -59.14 17.14
CA VAL A 431 -28.41 -59.94 16.60
C VAL A 431 -27.59 -59.31 15.42
N GLY A 432 -26.40 -58.93 15.72
CA GLY A 432 -25.17 -59.52 15.22
C GLY A 432 -24.54 -58.74 14.05
N THR A 433 -23.36 -58.28 14.12
CA THR A 433 -22.12 -59.00 13.94
C THR A 433 -20.91 -58.05 14.05
N ARG A 434 -19.92 -58.51 14.77
CA ARG A 434 -18.54 -58.00 14.85
C ARG A 434 -17.75 -58.33 13.58
N SER A 435 -16.79 -57.49 13.23
CA SER A 435 -15.44 -57.88 12.80
C SER A 435 -14.59 -56.61 12.78
N ARG A 436 -13.64 -56.39 13.68
CA ARG A 436 -12.28 -56.90 13.75
C ARG A 436 -11.48 -56.60 12.49
N PHE A 437 -10.56 -55.64 12.62
CA PHE A 437 -9.18 -55.84 12.18
C PHE A 437 -8.26 -54.95 13.02
N GLU A 438 -7.62 -55.60 13.97
CA GLU A 438 -6.40 -55.21 14.68
C GLU A 438 -5.19 -55.76 13.93
N ASP A 439 -4.06 -55.08 14.11
CA ASP A 439 -2.68 -55.57 14.09
C ASP A 439 -1.98 -55.86 12.76
N ARG A 440 -0.96 -55.05 12.52
CA ARG A 440 0.41 -55.55 12.32
C ARG A 440 1.45 -54.46 12.59
N ARG A 441 1.99 -54.54 13.78
CA ARG A 441 3.37 -54.10 14.08
C ARG A 441 4.32 -55.28 13.86
N LYS A 442 5.57 -54.91 13.56
CA LYS A 442 6.86 -55.61 13.72
C LYS A 442 7.44 -56.31 12.47
N ALA A 443 8.60 -55.85 12.12
CA ALA A 443 9.92 -56.45 12.27
C ALA A 443 10.78 -56.33 11.01
N GLY A 444 12.08 -56.06 11.25
CA GLY A 444 13.23 -56.41 10.43
C GLY A 444 14.06 -55.20 9.99
N SER A 445 14.98 -54.64 10.67
CA SER A 445 16.40 -54.86 11.03
C SER A 445 17.29 -55.40 9.89
N SER A 446 18.41 -54.63 9.69
CA SER A 446 19.73 -54.99 9.15
C SER A 446 19.92 -55.16 7.64
N SER A 447 20.61 -54.26 7.06
CA SER A 447 22.04 -54.28 6.62
C SER A 447 22.38 -52.92 5.98
#